data_2e0db73466fc4f1b277254aa413f5035
#
_entry.id   2e0db73466fc4f1b277254aa413f5035
#
_cell.length_a   1.000
_cell.length_b   1.000
_cell.length_c   1.000
_cell.angle_alpha   90.00
_cell.angle_beta   90.00
_cell.angle_gamma   90.00
#
_symmetry.space_group_name_H-M   'P 1'
#
loop_
_entity.id
_entity.type
_entity.pdbx_description
1 polymer ?
#
loop_
_entity_poly.entity_id
_entity_poly.type
_entity_poly.pdbx_seq_one_letter_code
_entity_poly.pdbx_strand_id
1 'polypeptide(L)'
;KSSSRHIRVKTPCINVIGTVQTNMLHEVFRKEFIANGFLDRFIFIFPKDRKISRWRRNDNSVPKPDIAGQWATILNKVLEIPCTINETRNVAEPKVLEMTEEAEVYFYDWYNNIIDNVNSIDDDADVESRSMKLNGHAGRLSLIFQIMKWAVGEEDMQPVSLSSVKSAIRMVDYYEDTYHRIQEILLSNTIGDVKEDWLSQLGNTFTASDAIAAAKIYEIPRRTVFYALKKLCQAKQPILKKTKHGEYRKIQHQTSNASCTIALSTQVEELQTKHSAKVHSANE
;
A
#
# COMPACT_ATOMS: atom_id res chain seq x y z
N LYS A 1 -37.63 3.96 -25.62
CA LYS A 1 -37.56 2.90 -24.60
C LYS A 1 -36.32 2.08 -24.92
N SER A 2 -35.20 2.31 -24.19
CA SER A 2 -33.97 1.53 -24.28
C SER A 2 -34.25 0.15 -23.67
N SER A 3 -34.29 -0.90 -24.49
CA SER A 3 -34.30 -2.27 -23.99
C SER A 3 -32.95 -2.54 -23.33
N SER A 4 -32.93 -2.56 -22.01
CA SER A 4 -31.73 -2.94 -21.27
C SER A 4 -31.41 -4.41 -21.59
N ARG A 5 -30.41 -4.64 -22.44
CA ARG A 5 -29.85 -5.97 -22.66
C ARG A 5 -29.15 -6.41 -21.39
N HIS A 6 -29.75 -7.35 -20.67
CA HIS A 6 -29.09 -7.99 -19.55
C HIS A 6 -27.96 -8.89 -20.08
N ILE A 7 -26.72 -8.47 -19.84
CA ILE A 7 -25.55 -9.28 -20.15
C ILE A 7 -25.21 -10.11 -18.90
N ARG A 8 -25.29 -11.43 -19.00
CA ARG A 8 -24.91 -12.36 -17.97
C ARG A 8 -23.53 -12.95 -18.30
N VAL A 9 -22.53 -12.62 -17.50
CA VAL A 9 -21.20 -13.22 -17.57
C VAL A 9 -21.15 -14.39 -16.60
N LYS A 10 -20.90 -15.61 -17.08
CA LYS A 10 -20.89 -16.82 -16.23
C LYS A 10 -19.69 -16.86 -15.28
N THR A 11 -18.53 -16.46 -15.75
CA THR A 11 -17.26 -16.42 -15.01
C THR A 11 -16.66 -15.03 -15.15
N PRO A 12 -17.10 -14.06 -14.33
CA PRO A 12 -16.59 -12.70 -14.44
C PRO A 12 -15.14 -12.63 -13.95
N CYS A 13 -14.26 -12.01 -14.73
CA CYS A 13 -12.91 -11.66 -14.37
C CYS A 13 -12.70 -10.17 -14.71
N ILE A 14 -12.80 -9.32 -13.69
CA ILE A 14 -12.67 -7.87 -13.86
C ILE A 14 -11.33 -7.45 -13.27
N ASN A 15 -10.49 -6.86 -14.11
CA ASN A 15 -9.23 -6.24 -13.70
C ASN A 15 -9.37 -4.73 -13.80
N VAL A 16 -8.89 -4.03 -12.77
CA VAL A 16 -8.88 -2.57 -12.71
C VAL A 16 -7.44 -2.11 -12.62
N ILE A 17 -7.03 -1.27 -13.55
CA ILE A 17 -5.75 -0.57 -13.51
C ILE A 17 -6.00 0.92 -13.66
N GLY A 18 -5.26 1.74 -12.93
CA GLY A 18 -5.40 3.19 -12.99
C GLY A 18 -4.23 3.89 -12.33
N THR A 19 -4.17 5.19 -12.53
CA THR A 19 -3.21 6.07 -11.87
C THR A 19 -3.96 7.13 -11.08
N VAL A 20 -3.38 7.52 -9.95
CA VAL A 20 -3.94 8.55 -9.08
C VAL A 20 -2.82 9.49 -8.64
N GLN A 21 -3.09 10.78 -8.63
CA GLN A 21 -2.16 11.76 -8.06
C GLN A 21 -2.15 11.64 -6.53
N THR A 22 -1.00 11.85 -5.91
CA THR A 22 -0.84 11.67 -4.46
C THR A 22 -1.78 12.56 -3.64
N ASN A 23 -2.04 13.79 -4.10
CA ASN A 23 -2.96 14.72 -3.46
C ASN A 23 -4.44 14.30 -3.58
N MET A 24 -4.78 13.44 -4.56
CA MET A 24 -6.14 12.93 -4.76
C MET A 24 -6.42 11.62 -4.00
N LEU A 25 -5.41 11.05 -3.33
CA LEU A 25 -5.57 9.78 -2.64
C LEU A 25 -6.69 9.79 -1.60
N HIS A 26 -6.87 10.90 -0.88
CA HIS A 26 -7.93 11.06 0.13
C HIS A 26 -9.34 11.13 -0.46
N GLU A 27 -9.46 11.65 -1.69
CA GLU A 27 -10.75 11.72 -2.38
C GLU A 27 -11.15 10.36 -2.94
N VAL A 28 -10.15 9.61 -3.45
CA VAL A 28 -10.37 8.27 -4.03
C VAL A 28 -10.54 7.21 -2.93
N PHE A 29 -9.73 7.27 -1.90
CA PHE A 29 -9.71 6.30 -0.81
C PHE A 29 -10.23 6.94 0.48
N ARG A 30 -11.56 6.90 0.64
CA ARG A 30 -12.23 7.40 1.83
C ARG A 30 -11.92 6.53 3.06
N LYS A 31 -12.14 7.05 4.25
CA LYS A 31 -11.89 6.36 5.53
C LYS A 31 -12.60 5.00 5.61
N GLU A 32 -13.80 4.90 5.06
CA GLU A 32 -14.59 3.67 5.04
C GLU A 32 -13.90 2.54 4.23
N PHE A 33 -13.15 2.90 3.19
CA PHE A 33 -12.40 1.93 2.37
C PHE A 33 -11.16 1.39 3.07
N ILE A 34 -10.61 2.14 4.01
CA ILE A 34 -9.51 1.69 4.86
C ILE A 34 -10.04 0.70 5.89
N ALA A 35 -11.16 1.04 6.55
CA ALA A 35 -11.71 0.25 7.63
C ALA A 35 -12.33 -1.10 7.19
N ASN A 36 -12.82 -1.21 5.94
CA ASN A 36 -13.49 -2.43 5.45
C ASN A 36 -12.55 -3.37 4.67
N GLY A 37 -11.24 -3.13 4.69
CA GLY A 37 -10.25 -3.95 3.97
C GLY A 37 -10.35 -3.85 2.44
N PHE A 38 -11.00 -2.83 1.90
CA PHE A 38 -11.07 -2.61 0.45
C PHE A 38 -9.69 -2.29 -0.12
N LEU A 39 -8.92 -1.44 0.57
CA LEU A 39 -7.55 -1.09 0.18
C LEU A 39 -6.61 -2.31 0.14
N ASP A 40 -6.83 -3.29 0.99
CA ASP A 40 -6.00 -4.49 1.07
C ASP A 40 -6.06 -5.36 -0.20
N ARG A 41 -7.04 -5.12 -1.07
CA ARG A 41 -7.21 -5.82 -2.35
C ARG A 41 -6.49 -5.14 -3.51
N PHE A 42 -5.99 -3.92 -3.29
CA PHE A 42 -5.24 -3.17 -4.30
C PHE A 42 -3.74 -3.42 -4.17
N ILE A 43 -3.09 -3.54 -5.30
CA ILE A 43 -1.65 -3.52 -5.43
C ILE A 43 -1.25 -2.10 -5.82
N PHE A 44 -0.48 -1.46 -4.96
CA PHE A 44 0.00 -0.11 -5.19
C PHE A 44 1.44 -0.12 -5.70
N ILE A 45 1.70 0.71 -6.69
CA ILE A 45 3.05 0.97 -7.20
C ILE A 45 3.36 2.44 -6.96
N PHE A 46 4.32 2.70 -6.07
CA PHE A 46 4.71 4.05 -5.69
C PHE A 46 6.24 4.17 -5.63
N PRO A 47 6.91 4.49 -6.75
CA PRO A 47 8.36 4.57 -6.80
C PRO A 47 8.95 5.56 -5.79
N LYS A 48 10.04 5.17 -5.12
CA LYS A 48 10.73 6.01 -4.11
C LYS A 48 11.39 7.22 -4.75
N ASP A 49 12.03 7.02 -5.90
CA ASP A 49 12.81 8.05 -6.59
C ASP A 49 12.09 8.52 -7.85
N ARG A 50 11.62 9.76 -7.80
CA ARG A 50 11.01 10.44 -8.95
C ARG A 50 12.00 11.45 -9.55
N LYS A 51 13.09 10.95 -10.10
CA LYS A 51 13.99 11.82 -10.85
C LYS A 51 13.43 12.06 -12.25
N ILE A 52 13.10 13.33 -12.55
CA ILE A 52 12.71 13.71 -13.90
C ILE A 52 13.98 13.71 -14.77
N SER A 53 14.02 12.85 -15.76
CA SER A 53 15.12 12.79 -16.70
C SER A 53 15.09 14.00 -17.62
N ARG A 54 16.28 14.57 -17.90
CA ARG A 54 16.39 15.62 -18.92
C ARG A 54 16.04 15.03 -20.29
N TRP A 55 15.31 15.78 -21.07
CA TRP A 55 15.05 15.43 -22.46
C TRP A 55 16.38 15.41 -23.22
N ARG A 56 16.67 14.31 -23.86
CA ARG A 56 17.81 14.19 -24.79
C ARG A 56 17.26 14.16 -26.20
N ARG A 57 17.98 14.80 -27.14
CA ARG A 57 17.67 14.65 -28.56
C ARG A 57 17.79 13.15 -28.91
N ASN A 58 16.80 12.62 -29.62
CA ASN A 58 16.82 11.22 -30.03
C ASN A 58 18.11 10.96 -30.86
N ASP A 59 18.98 10.13 -30.31
CA ASP A 59 20.09 9.57 -31.07
C ASP A 59 19.56 8.35 -31.85
N ASN A 60 19.29 8.56 -33.13
CA ASN A 60 18.79 7.51 -34.01
C ASN A 60 19.90 6.51 -34.42
N SER A 61 21.15 6.72 -33.97
CA SER A 61 22.29 5.85 -34.29
C SER A 61 22.27 4.53 -33.51
N VAL A 62 21.49 4.46 -32.38
CA VAL A 62 21.36 3.23 -31.58
C VAL A 62 20.04 2.56 -31.94
N PRO A 63 20.06 1.30 -32.40
CA PRO A 63 18.86 0.53 -32.63
C PRO A 63 18.04 0.43 -31.33
N LYS A 64 16.78 0.84 -31.38
CA LYS A 64 15.88 0.66 -30.24
C LYS A 64 15.44 -0.79 -30.18
N PRO A 65 15.52 -1.47 -29.02
CA PRO A 65 14.99 -2.81 -28.89
C PRO A 65 13.49 -2.83 -29.21
N ASP A 66 13.04 -3.80 -29.98
CA ASP A 66 11.61 -4.00 -30.27
C ASP A 66 10.91 -4.60 -29.06
N ILE A 67 10.68 -3.78 -28.04
CA ILE A 67 9.98 -4.18 -26.80
C ILE A 67 8.53 -4.58 -27.11
N ALA A 68 7.89 -3.90 -28.04
CA ALA A 68 6.49 -4.19 -28.40
C ALA A 68 6.36 -5.56 -29.07
N GLY A 69 7.28 -5.89 -30.00
CA GLY A 69 7.31 -7.21 -30.62
C GLY A 69 7.63 -8.34 -29.64
N GLN A 70 8.56 -8.11 -28.71
CA GLN A 70 8.86 -9.07 -27.64
C GLN A 70 7.64 -9.32 -26.75
N TRP A 71 6.92 -8.27 -26.34
CA TRP A 71 5.69 -8.41 -25.58
C TRP A 71 4.60 -9.15 -26.36
N ALA A 72 4.40 -8.81 -27.65
CA ALA A 72 3.44 -9.49 -28.50
C ALA A 72 3.74 -11.00 -28.60
N THR A 73 5.01 -11.38 -28.69
CA THR A 73 5.43 -12.79 -28.74
C THR A 73 5.07 -13.51 -27.42
N ILE A 74 5.34 -12.90 -26.27
CA ILE A 74 5.00 -13.47 -24.95
C ILE A 74 3.49 -13.66 -24.84
N LEU A 75 2.71 -12.61 -25.14
CA LEU A 75 1.26 -12.66 -25.03
C LEU A 75 0.62 -13.69 -25.96
N ASN A 76 1.09 -13.77 -27.22
CA ASN A 76 0.60 -14.77 -28.17
C ASN A 76 0.86 -16.20 -27.66
N LYS A 77 2.07 -16.47 -27.13
CA LYS A 77 2.40 -17.79 -26.58
C LYS A 77 1.53 -18.14 -25.37
N VAL A 78 1.21 -17.16 -24.50
CA VAL A 78 0.29 -17.36 -23.39
C VAL A 78 -1.14 -17.65 -23.89
N LEU A 79 -1.60 -16.96 -24.93
CA LEU A 79 -2.93 -17.18 -25.51
C LEU A 79 -3.06 -18.55 -26.21
N GLU A 80 -1.95 -19.19 -26.62
CA GLU A 80 -1.92 -20.53 -27.19
C GLU A 80 -2.06 -21.64 -26.13
N ILE A 81 -2.01 -21.33 -24.83
CA ILE A 81 -2.21 -22.32 -23.78
C ILE A 81 -3.61 -22.92 -23.93
N PRO A 82 -3.72 -24.25 -24.14
CA PRO A 82 -5.01 -24.87 -24.36
C PRO A 82 -5.90 -24.75 -23.11
N CYS A 83 -7.15 -24.40 -23.36
CA CYS A 83 -8.17 -24.33 -22.34
C CYS A 83 -9.11 -25.54 -22.50
N THR A 84 -9.15 -26.41 -21.50
CA THR A 84 -10.10 -27.52 -21.45
C THR A 84 -11.46 -27.00 -20.99
N ILE A 85 -12.52 -27.35 -21.68
CA ILE A 85 -13.89 -26.95 -21.30
C ILE A 85 -14.60 -28.20 -20.75
N ASN A 86 -15.11 -28.09 -19.54
CA ASN A 86 -16.01 -29.09 -19.00
C ASN A 86 -17.36 -29.00 -19.70
N GLU A 87 -17.65 -29.97 -20.54
CA GLU A 87 -18.87 -29.97 -21.39
C GLU A 87 -20.16 -29.98 -20.56
N THR A 88 -20.16 -30.68 -19.41
CA THR A 88 -21.33 -30.77 -18.52
C THR A 88 -21.67 -29.43 -17.87
N ARG A 89 -20.65 -28.68 -17.44
CA ARG A 89 -20.79 -27.39 -16.73
C ARG A 89 -20.65 -26.19 -17.66
N ASN A 90 -20.16 -26.39 -18.87
CA ASN A 90 -19.82 -25.36 -19.85
C ASN A 90 -18.97 -24.23 -19.23
N VAL A 91 -17.93 -24.62 -18.50
CA VAL A 91 -16.93 -23.73 -17.86
C VAL A 91 -15.52 -24.24 -18.17
N ALA A 92 -14.56 -23.32 -18.23
CA ALA A 92 -13.17 -23.67 -18.38
C ALA A 92 -12.67 -24.44 -17.15
N GLU A 93 -11.96 -25.54 -17.39
CA GLU A 93 -11.25 -26.25 -16.32
C GLU A 93 -9.85 -25.67 -16.17
N PRO A 94 -9.48 -25.21 -14.98
CA PRO A 94 -8.16 -24.66 -14.76
C PRO A 94 -7.11 -25.78 -14.81
N LYS A 95 -5.99 -25.52 -15.51
CA LYS A 95 -4.81 -26.36 -15.39
C LYS A 95 -4.09 -25.97 -14.08
N VAL A 96 -3.93 -26.95 -13.19
CA VAL A 96 -3.16 -26.76 -11.96
C VAL A 96 -1.68 -26.99 -12.26
N LEU A 97 -0.83 -26.04 -11.85
CA LEU A 97 0.62 -26.17 -11.86
C LEU A 97 1.11 -26.35 -10.43
N GLU A 98 1.84 -27.42 -10.19
CA GLU A 98 2.45 -27.70 -8.90
C GLU A 98 3.78 -26.98 -8.76
N MET A 99 4.19 -26.70 -7.52
CA MET A 99 5.52 -26.16 -7.22
C MET A 99 6.56 -27.28 -7.15
N THR A 100 7.83 -26.96 -7.36
CA THR A 100 8.90 -27.88 -6.93
C THR A 100 8.91 -27.99 -5.42
N GLU A 101 9.39 -29.11 -4.86
CA GLU A 101 9.50 -29.30 -3.40
C GLU A 101 10.24 -28.13 -2.73
N GLU A 102 11.35 -27.69 -3.29
CA GLU A 102 12.13 -26.55 -2.78
C GLU A 102 11.33 -25.23 -2.83
N ALA A 103 10.53 -25.04 -3.87
CA ALA A 103 9.69 -23.86 -4.02
C ALA A 103 8.56 -23.85 -3.00
N GLU A 104 7.95 -24.99 -2.76
CA GLU A 104 6.88 -25.18 -1.80
C GLU A 104 7.37 -24.93 -0.37
N VAL A 105 8.48 -25.55 0.03
CA VAL A 105 9.11 -25.33 1.36
C VAL A 105 9.42 -23.83 1.55
N TYR A 106 10.05 -23.19 0.56
CA TYR A 106 10.38 -21.78 0.65
C TYR A 106 9.14 -20.88 0.78
N PHE A 107 8.06 -21.21 0.05
CA PHE A 107 6.79 -20.48 0.11
C PHE A 107 6.12 -20.60 1.48
N TYR A 108 6.08 -21.83 2.04
CA TYR A 108 5.50 -22.07 3.37
C TYR A 108 6.31 -21.40 4.47
N ASP A 109 7.63 -21.49 4.45
CA ASP A 109 8.50 -20.84 5.45
C ASP A 109 8.30 -19.33 5.44
N TRP A 110 8.26 -18.72 4.26
CA TRP A 110 7.97 -17.28 4.12
C TRP A 110 6.61 -16.91 4.71
N TYR A 111 5.57 -17.67 4.39
CA TYR A 111 4.22 -17.37 4.86
C TYR A 111 4.05 -17.65 6.37
N ASN A 112 4.65 -18.70 6.89
CA ASN A 112 4.64 -19.00 8.33
C ASN A 112 5.33 -17.90 9.13
N ASN A 113 6.43 -17.34 8.63
CA ASN A 113 7.08 -16.18 9.26
C ASN A 113 6.14 -14.95 9.32
N ILE A 114 5.29 -14.75 8.31
CA ILE A 114 4.27 -13.69 8.35
C ILE A 114 3.24 -13.99 9.44
N ILE A 115 2.74 -15.23 9.51
CA ILE A 115 1.77 -15.65 10.53
C ILE A 115 2.34 -15.47 11.94
N ASP A 116 3.58 -15.89 12.18
CA ASP A 116 4.25 -15.75 13.47
C ASP A 116 4.39 -14.27 13.88
N ASN A 117 4.74 -13.41 12.92
CA ASN A 117 4.79 -11.97 13.16
C ASN A 117 3.40 -11.40 13.51
N VAL A 118 2.35 -11.79 12.79
CA VAL A 118 0.97 -11.35 13.07
C VAL A 118 0.53 -11.82 14.46
N ASN A 119 0.75 -13.08 14.79
CA ASN A 119 0.40 -13.66 16.09
C ASN A 119 1.17 -13.01 17.26
N SER A 120 2.33 -12.44 17.01
CA SER A 120 3.12 -11.71 18.02
C SER A 120 2.62 -10.29 18.31
N ILE A 121 1.71 -9.78 17.47
CA ILE A 121 1.12 -8.45 17.61
C ILE A 121 -0.25 -8.61 18.27
N ASP A 122 -0.36 -8.15 19.53
CA ASP A 122 -1.64 -8.20 20.24
C ASP A 122 -2.72 -7.40 19.49
N ASP A 123 -3.73 -8.13 18.98
CA ASP A 123 -5.06 -7.64 18.60
C ASP A 123 -5.08 -6.51 17.52
N ASP A 124 -4.35 -6.68 16.41
CA ASP A 124 -4.47 -5.80 15.25
C ASP A 124 -5.14 -6.53 14.06
N ALA A 125 -6.48 -6.54 14.06
CA ALA A 125 -7.31 -7.19 13.04
C ALA A 125 -7.03 -6.69 11.61
N ASP A 126 -6.53 -5.44 11.46
CA ASP A 126 -6.21 -4.88 10.15
C ASP A 126 -4.92 -5.48 9.58
N VAL A 127 -3.93 -5.72 10.44
CA VAL A 127 -2.67 -6.39 10.06
C VAL A 127 -2.96 -7.84 9.67
N GLU A 128 -3.80 -8.53 10.45
CA GLU A 128 -4.24 -9.90 10.15
C GLU A 128 -4.94 -9.96 8.77
N SER A 129 -5.94 -9.10 8.55
CA SER A 129 -6.70 -9.06 7.29
C SER A 129 -5.82 -8.86 6.06
N ARG A 130 -4.81 -8.01 6.14
CA ARG A 130 -3.86 -7.75 5.06
C ARG A 130 -2.94 -8.93 4.85
N SER A 131 -2.31 -9.43 5.92
CA SER A 131 -1.33 -10.52 5.89
C SER A 131 -1.92 -11.79 5.29
N MET A 132 -3.18 -12.10 5.61
CA MET A 132 -3.90 -13.25 5.04
C MET A 132 -4.13 -13.17 3.53
N LYS A 133 -3.95 -12.01 2.90
CA LYS A 133 -4.09 -11.84 1.44
C LYS A 133 -2.75 -11.93 0.69
N LEU A 134 -1.62 -11.82 1.41
CA LEU A 134 -0.29 -11.81 0.79
C LEU A 134 0.04 -13.14 0.13
N ASN A 135 -0.33 -14.27 0.75
CA ASN A 135 -0.12 -15.60 0.16
C ASN A 135 -0.81 -15.73 -1.20
N GLY A 136 -2.05 -15.21 -1.33
CA GLY A 136 -2.78 -15.22 -2.59
C GLY A 136 -2.09 -14.37 -3.67
N HIS A 137 -1.49 -13.22 -3.30
CA HIS A 137 -0.71 -12.41 -4.22
C HIS A 137 0.59 -13.10 -4.63
N ALA A 138 1.32 -13.69 -3.67
CA ALA A 138 2.56 -14.41 -3.93
C ALA A 138 2.32 -15.63 -4.84
N GLY A 139 1.28 -16.43 -4.57
CA GLY A 139 0.94 -17.58 -5.40
C GLY A 139 0.59 -17.20 -6.83
N ARG A 140 -0.24 -16.16 -7.03
CA ARG A 140 -0.58 -15.65 -8.37
C ARG A 140 0.63 -15.12 -9.13
N LEU A 141 1.51 -14.36 -8.46
CA LEU A 141 2.72 -13.83 -9.06
C LEU A 141 3.73 -14.94 -9.39
N SER A 142 3.85 -15.97 -8.55
CA SER A 142 4.70 -17.14 -8.83
C SER A 142 4.27 -17.84 -10.11
N LEU A 143 2.96 -18.02 -10.29
CA LEU A 143 2.39 -18.58 -11.52
C LEU A 143 2.67 -17.67 -12.72
N ILE A 144 2.43 -16.35 -12.60
CA ILE A 144 2.69 -15.40 -13.69
C ILE A 144 4.15 -15.41 -14.10
N PHE A 145 5.09 -15.38 -13.15
CA PHE A 145 6.51 -15.40 -13.45
C PHE A 145 6.93 -16.73 -14.12
N GLN A 146 6.39 -17.87 -13.67
CA GLN A 146 6.68 -19.15 -14.33
C GLN A 146 6.18 -19.18 -15.78
N ILE A 147 4.95 -18.73 -15.99
CA ILE A 147 4.37 -18.66 -17.35
C ILE A 147 5.16 -17.68 -18.24
N MET A 148 5.60 -16.55 -17.72
CA MET A 148 6.42 -15.60 -18.47
C MET A 148 7.78 -16.20 -18.86
N LYS A 149 8.48 -16.89 -17.94
CA LYS A 149 9.74 -17.56 -18.22
C LYS A 149 9.57 -18.67 -19.28
N TRP A 150 8.51 -19.45 -19.14
CA TRP A 150 8.18 -20.43 -20.19
C TRP A 150 7.92 -19.74 -21.54
N ALA A 151 7.19 -18.64 -21.56
CA ALA A 151 6.86 -17.95 -22.79
C ALA A 151 8.09 -17.39 -23.51
N VAL A 152 9.14 -17.00 -22.80
CA VAL A 152 10.42 -16.57 -23.40
C VAL A 152 11.43 -17.72 -23.58
N GLY A 153 11.11 -18.93 -23.15
CA GLY A 153 11.95 -20.12 -23.33
C GLY A 153 13.07 -20.25 -22.30
N GLU A 154 12.98 -19.57 -21.15
CA GLU A 154 13.96 -19.67 -20.06
C GLU A 154 13.77 -20.92 -19.20
N GLU A 155 12.53 -21.33 -18.97
CA GLU A 155 12.15 -22.47 -18.14
C GLU A 155 10.95 -23.21 -18.76
N ASP A 156 10.70 -24.43 -18.28
CA ASP A 156 9.48 -25.17 -18.61
C ASP A 156 8.25 -24.52 -17.94
N MET A 157 7.05 -24.78 -18.50
CA MET A 157 5.82 -24.24 -17.95
C MET A 157 5.52 -24.78 -16.54
N GLN A 158 5.95 -26.00 -16.25
CA GLN A 158 5.78 -26.67 -14.95
C GLN A 158 6.98 -27.57 -14.66
N PRO A 159 7.29 -27.79 -13.36
CA PRO A 159 6.64 -27.20 -12.17
C PRO A 159 7.02 -25.71 -11.99
N VAL A 160 6.29 -25.04 -11.09
CA VAL A 160 6.65 -23.67 -10.69
C VAL A 160 7.95 -23.71 -9.89
N SER A 161 8.97 -23.04 -10.41
CA SER A 161 10.32 -23.10 -9.87
C SER A 161 10.53 -22.22 -8.64
N LEU A 162 11.53 -22.57 -7.83
CA LEU A 162 11.97 -21.74 -6.69
C LEU A 162 12.32 -20.30 -7.12
N SER A 163 12.90 -20.12 -8.31
CA SER A 163 13.26 -18.79 -8.81
C SER A 163 12.04 -17.93 -9.10
N SER A 164 10.94 -18.53 -9.57
CA SER A 164 9.66 -17.85 -9.78
C SER A 164 9.00 -17.45 -8.44
N VAL A 165 9.02 -18.33 -7.45
CA VAL A 165 8.52 -18.05 -6.10
C VAL A 165 9.33 -16.93 -5.42
N LYS A 166 10.65 -16.98 -5.46
CA LYS A 166 11.52 -15.92 -4.92
C LYS A 166 11.27 -14.55 -5.57
N SER A 167 11.04 -14.54 -6.88
CA SER A 167 10.72 -13.31 -7.61
C SER A 167 9.35 -12.75 -7.20
N ALA A 168 8.36 -13.63 -7.00
CA ALA A 168 7.03 -13.26 -6.54
C ALA A 168 7.06 -12.66 -5.12
N ILE A 169 7.76 -13.30 -4.20
CA ILE A 169 7.90 -12.83 -2.81
C ILE A 169 8.55 -11.45 -2.78
N ARG A 170 9.66 -11.24 -3.50
CA ARG A 170 10.29 -9.89 -3.60
C ARG A 170 9.34 -8.83 -4.15
N MET A 171 8.45 -9.20 -5.06
CA MET A 171 7.45 -8.27 -5.58
C MET A 171 6.36 -7.97 -4.54
N VAL A 172 5.95 -8.98 -3.77
CA VAL A 172 5.00 -8.80 -2.66
C VAL A 172 5.60 -7.90 -1.58
N ASP A 173 6.86 -8.10 -1.20
CA ASP A 173 7.55 -7.24 -0.23
C ASP A 173 7.60 -5.77 -0.71
N TYR A 174 7.85 -5.54 -2.00
CA TYR A 174 7.78 -4.20 -2.59
C TYR A 174 6.37 -3.61 -2.51
N TYR A 175 5.33 -4.41 -2.74
CA TYR A 175 3.94 -3.95 -2.65
C TYR A 175 3.55 -3.62 -1.21
N GLU A 176 4.04 -4.38 -0.22
CA GLU A 176 3.85 -4.07 1.19
C GLU A 176 4.52 -2.75 1.59
N ASP A 177 5.77 -2.55 1.22
CA ASP A 177 6.46 -1.28 1.40
C ASP A 177 5.69 -0.09 0.81
N THR A 178 5.11 -0.31 -0.37
CA THR A 178 4.33 0.71 -1.07
C THR A 178 3.00 0.96 -0.37
N TYR A 179 2.31 -0.09 0.04
CA TYR A 179 1.05 0.00 0.77
C TYR A 179 1.23 0.78 2.08
N HIS A 180 2.26 0.48 2.86
CA HIS A 180 2.55 1.23 4.09
C HIS A 180 2.78 2.72 3.84
N ARG A 181 3.51 3.08 2.79
CA ARG A 181 3.70 4.48 2.41
C ARG A 181 2.41 5.18 1.99
N ILE A 182 1.54 4.49 1.25
CA ILE A 182 0.22 5.03 0.89
C ILE A 182 -0.63 5.24 2.14
N GLN A 183 -0.62 4.29 3.08
CA GLN A 183 -1.30 4.43 4.35
C GLN A 183 -0.75 5.60 5.17
N GLU A 184 0.56 5.78 5.22
CA GLU A 184 1.17 6.94 5.88
C GLU A 184 0.68 8.27 5.30
N ILE A 185 0.57 8.37 3.97
CA ILE A 185 0.03 9.55 3.30
C ILE A 185 -1.45 9.76 3.69
N LEU A 186 -2.27 8.70 3.64
CA LEU A 186 -3.68 8.77 3.97
C LEU A 186 -3.92 9.16 5.46
N LEU A 187 -3.09 8.64 6.35
CA LEU A 187 -3.18 8.92 7.78
C LEU A 187 -2.59 10.28 8.16
N SER A 188 -1.54 10.75 7.46
CA SER A 188 -0.86 12.02 7.79
C SER A 188 -1.79 13.23 7.67
N ASN A 189 -2.67 13.26 6.68
CA ASN A 189 -3.63 14.34 6.50
C ASN A 189 -4.79 14.24 7.51
N THR A 190 -5.13 13.03 7.94
CA THR A 190 -6.14 12.84 9.01
C THR A 190 -5.64 13.36 10.37
N ILE A 191 -4.32 13.26 10.62
CA ILE A 191 -3.71 13.73 11.87
C ILE A 191 -3.52 15.27 11.87
N GLY A 192 -3.33 15.88 10.68
CA GLY A 192 -3.23 17.35 10.55
C GLY A 192 -4.55 18.07 10.87
N ASP A 193 -5.69 17.43 10.61
CA ASP A 193 -7.02 17.98 10.88
C ASP A 193 -7.53 17.62 12.29
N VAL A 194 -7.07 16.54 12.88
CA VAL A 194 -7.39 16.15 14.27
C VAL A 194 -6.30 16.72 15.15
N LYS A 195 -6.53 17.92 15.66
CA LYS A 195 -5.71 18.53 16.69
C LYS A 195 -5.43 17.50 17.79
N GLU A 196 -4.26 17.55 18.39
CA GLU A 196 -3.75 16.66 19.46
C GLU A 196 -4.61 16.66 20.75
N ASP A 197 -5.90 17.06 20.66
CA ASP A 197 -6.80 17.22 21.78
C ASP A 197 -7.02 15.89 22.56
N TRP A 198 -7.04 14.76 21.88
CA TRP A 198 -7.13 13.45 22.53
C TRP A 198 -5.89 13.11 23.36
N LEU A 199 -4.70 13.56 22.91
CA LEU A 199 -3.45 13.34 23.63
C LEU A 199 -3.39 14.19 24.91
N SER A 200 -4.01 15.37 24.93
CA SER A 200 -4.07 16.26 26.10
C SER A 200 -4.83 15.62 27.27
N GLN A 201 -5.81 14.75 26.97
CA GLN A 201 -6.60 14.05 27.99
C GLN A 201 -5.85 12.91 28.68
N LEU A 202 -4.72 12.49 28.15
CA LEU A 202 -3.89 11.42 28.72
C LEU A 202 -2.94 11.97 29.76
N GLY A 203 -2.70 11.21 30.82
CA GLY A 203 -1.68 11.52 31.82
C GLY A 203 -0.25 11.54 31.24
N ASN A 204 0.72 11.87 32.08
CA ASN A 204 2.14 11.88 31.67
C ASN A 204 2.69 10.50 31.28
N THR A 205 2.08 9.44 31.81
CA THR A 205 2.34 8.05 31.44
C THR A 205 1.02 7.37 31.16
N PHE A 206 0.91 6.68 30.04
CA PHE A 206 -0.35 6.04 29.60
C PHE A 206 -0.04 4.81 28.75
N THR A 207 -1.02 3.92 28.66
CA THR A 207 -0.96 2.73 27.81
C THR A 207 -1.52 3.00 26.40
N ALA A 208 -1.23 2.09 25.47
CA ALA A 208 -1.86 2.12 24.14
C ALA A 208 -3.39 2.02 24.24
N SER A 209 -3.91 1.25 25.23
CA SER A 209 -5.35 1.12 25.47
C SER A 209 -5.97 2.44 25.93
N ASP A 210 -5.29 3.17 26.81
CA ASP A 210 -5.76 4.49 27.24
C ASP A 210 -5.80 5.48 26.07
N ALA A 211 -4.78 5.44 25.22
CA ALA A 211 -4.72 6.27 24.02
C ALA A 211 -5.86 5.96 23.04
N ILE A 212 -6.19 4.68 22.85
CA ILE A 212 -7.31 4.25 22.00
C ILE A 212 -8.65 4.71 22.61
N ALA A 213 -8.82 4.56 23.93
CA ALA A 213 -10.04 4.97 24.61
C ALA A 213 -10.25 6.50 24.50
N ALA A 214 -9.21 7.30 24.72
CA ALA A 214 -9.27 8.75 24.57
C ALA A 214 -9.57 9.17 23.13
N ALA A 215 -8.94 8.53 22.16
CA ALA A 215 -9.11 8.82 20.73
C ALA A 215 -10.49 8.41 20.20
N LYS A 216 -11.15 7.41 20.82
CA LYS A 216 -12.49 6.95 20.44
C LYS A 216 -13.55 8.05 20.59
N ILE A 217 -13.39 8.95 21.55
CA ILE A 217 -14.29 10.10 21.75
C ILE A 217 -14.30 11.03 20.51
N TYR A 218 -13.19 11.06 19.79
CA TYR A 218 -12.99 11.86 18.57
C TYR A 218 -13.18 11.03 17.29
N GLU A 219 -13.78 9.84 17.39
CA GLU A 219 -14.00 8.92 16.26
C GLU A 219 -12.71 8.54 15.50
N ILE A 220 -11.55 8.58 16.19
CA ILE A 220 -10.26 8.25 15.59
C ILE A 220 -10.09 6.73 15.60
N PRO A 221 -9.89 6.09 14.43
CA PRO A 221 -9.65 4.65 14.34
C PRO A 221 -8.40 4.24 15.14
N ARG A 222 -8.43 3.06 15.75
CA ARG A 222 -7.32 2.47 16.51
C ARG A 222 -5.98 2.53 15.77
N ARG A 223 -5.98 2.21 14.49
CA ARG A 223 -4.79 2.25 13.64
C ARG A 223 -4.17 3.64 13.53
N THR A 224 -5.00 4.68 13.39
CA THR A 224 -4.57 6.07 13.36
C THR A 224 -3.90 6.47 14.67
N VAL A 225 -4.40 5.94 15.80
CA VAL A 225 -3.79 6.16 17.12
C VAL A 225 -2.38 5.57 17.19
N PHE A 226 -2.19 4.32 16.79
CA PHE A 226 -0.87 3.69 16.76
C PHE A 226 0.11 4.42 15.84
N TYR A 227 -0.35 4.85 14.66
CA TYR A 227 0.46 5.66 13.77
C TYR A 227 0.86 6.99 14.40
N ALA A 228 -0.09 7.69 15.05
CA ALA A 228 0.20 8.94 15.76
C ALA A 228 1.21 8.74 16.89
N LEU A 229 1.04 7.70 17.71
CA LEU A 229 1.99 7.36 18.79
C LEU A 229 3.39 7.08 18.23
N LYS A 230 3.50 6.32 17.14
CA LYS A 230 4.78 6.05 16.47
C LYS A 230 5.42 7.33 15.95
N LYS A 231 4.65 8.18 15.27
CA LYS A 231 5.12 9.46 14.70
C LYS A 231 5.60 10.42 15.80
N LEU A 232 4.86 10.52 16.90
CA LEU A 232 5.20 11.36 18.06
C LEU A 232 6.46 10.87 18.80
N CYS A 233 6.75 9.56 18.75
CA CYS A 233 7.98 9.00 19.28
C CYS A 233 9.19 9.20 18.34
N GLN A 234 8.98 9.29 17.04
CA GLN A 234 10.03 9.34 16.01
C GLN A 234 10.27 10.74 15.42
N ALA A 235 9.53 11.75 15.88
CA ALA A 235 9.69 13.14 15.44
C ALA A 235 11.11 13.65 15.71
N LYS A 236 11.59 14.67 14.96
CA LYS A 236 12.88 15.33 15.22
C LYS A 236 12.96 15.90 16.64
N GLN A 237 11.83 16.34 17.18
CA GLN A 237 11.64 16.66 18.60
C GLN A 237 10.54 15.74 19.13
N PRO A 238 10.88 14.58 19.69
CA PRO A 238 9.90 13.62 20.13
C PRO A 238 9.11 14.14 21.33
N ILE A 239 7.79 14.10 21.24
CA ILE A 239 6.87 14.49 22.31
C ILE A 239 6.57 13.30 23.23
N LEU A 240 6.73 12.08 22.71
CA LEU A 240 6.52 10.83 23.42
C LEU A 240 7.78 9.96 23.42
N LYS A 241 7.96 9.19 24.50
CA LYS A 241 8.95 8.12 24.59
C LYS A 241 8.22 6.82 24.92
N LYS A 242 8.44 5.77 24.14
CA LYS A 242 7.98 4.42 24.47
C LYS A 242 8.87 3.86 25.59
N THR A 243 8.27 3.49 26.73
CA THR A 243 8.99 3.00 27.91
C THR A 243 9.05 1.48 27.95
N LYS A 244 7.93 0.80 27.65
CA LYS A 244 7.80 -0.65 27.53
C LYS A 244 6.86 -1.00 26.37
N HIS A 245 6.60 -2.27 26.17
CA HIS A 245 5.61 -2.70 25.21
C HIS A 245 4.23 -2.12 25.57
N GLY A 246 3.65 -1.31 24.65
CA GLY A 246 2.35 -0.67 24.87
C GLY A 246 2.32 0.50 25.87
N GLU A 247 3.42 0.91 26.48
CA GLU A 247 3.49 2.02 27.42
C GLU A 247 4.24 3.22 26.85
N TYR A 248 3.72 4.40 27.07
CA TYR A 248 4.25 5.67 26.56
C TYR A 248 4.34 6.71 27.68
N ARG A 249 5.35 7.58 27.58
CA ARG A 249 5.55 8.72 28.48
C ARG A 249 5.68 10.00 27.68
N LYS A 250 4.99 11.07 28.10
CA LYS A 250 5.17 12.42 27.57
C LYS A 250 6.54 12.96 27.94
N ILE A 251 7.24 13.54 26.98
CA ILE A 251 8.53 14.21 27.19
C ILE A 251 8.21 15.67 27.53
N GLN A 252 8.52 16.10 28.74
CA GLN A 252 8.45 17.51 29.10
C GLN A 252 9.72 18.19 28.56
N HIS A 253 9.58 18.97 27.51
CA HIS A 253 10.63 19.92 27.16
C HIS A 253 10.57 21.04 28.20
N GLN A 254 11.62 21.24 29.00
CA GLN A 254 11.76 22.42 29.85
C GLN A 254 11.84 23.64 28.93
N THR A 255 10.72 24.28 28.71
CA THR A 255 10.67 25.63 28.17
C THR A 255 11.02 26.55 29.32
N SER A 256 12.25 27.07 29.33
CA SER A 256 12.57 28.31 30.04
C SER A 256 11.54 29.35 29.57
N ASN A 257 10.85 29.92 30.55
CA ASN A 257 9.81 30.95 30.42
C ASN A 257 10.02 31.90 29.23
N ALA A 258 9.10 31.94 28.28
CA ALA A 258 8.45 33.13 27.72
C ALA A 258 7.68 32.77 26.43
N SER A 259 6.41 33.06 26.43
CA SER A 259 5.59 33.37 25.23
C SER A 259 5.73 32.50 23.99
N CYS A 260 5.18 31.29 23.99
CA CYS A 260 5.07 30.49 22.76
C CYS A 260 3.63 30.42 22.22
N THR A 261 2.69 31.12 22.80
CA THR A 261 1.30 31.16 22.31
C THR A 261 1.10 32.21 21.19
N ILE A 262 2.08 33.09 20.94
CA ILE A 262 1.97 34.17 19.95
C ILE A 262 2.72 33.84 18.63
N ALA A 263 3.70 32.92 18.65
CA ALA A 263 4.55 32.68 17.47
C ALA A 263 3.89 31.78 16.40
N LEU A 264 2.90 30.98 16.73
CA LEU A 264 2.21 30.12 15.76
C LEU A 264 1.08 30.82 15.01
N SER A 265 0.41 31.82 15.64
CA SER A 265 -0.61 32.63 14.97
C SER A 265 0.00 33.59 13.96
N THR A 266 1.18 34.16 14.24
CA THR A 266 1.86 35.14 13.37
C THR A 266 2.42 34.50 12.09
N GLN A 267 2.88 33.25 12.12
CA GLN A 267 3.38 32.55 10.92
C GLN A 267 2.26 32.12 9.95
N VAL A 268 1.08 31.83 10.46
CA VAL A 268 -0.09 31.48 9.64
C VAL A 268 -0.67 32.73 8.97
N GLU A 269 -0.70 33.88 9.66
CA GLU A 269 -1.16 35.15 9.09
C GLU A 269 -0.18 35.69 8.04
N GLU A 270 1.14 35.54 8.21
CA GLU A 270 2.13 35.94 7.19
C GLU A 270 2.07 35.08 5.92
N LEU A 271 1.70 33.82 6.01
CA LEU A 271 1.53 32.93 4.85
C LEU A 271 0.22 33.23 4.10
N GLN A 272 -0.83 33.61 4.80
CA GLN A 272 -2.11 33.99 4.19
C GLN A 272 -2.04 35.37 3.51
N THR A 273 -1.33 36.33 4.08
CA THR A 273 -1.12 37.65 3.46
C THR A 273 -0.23 37.60 2.23
N LYS A 274 0.80 36.75 2.20
CA LYS A 274 1.65 36.53 1.01
C LYS A 274 0.91 35.82 -0.13
N HIS A 275 -0.08 35.01 0.18
CA HIS A 275 -0.88 34.33 -0.85
C HIS A 275 -1.92 35.27 -1.46
N SER A 276 -2.55 36.14 -0.67
CA SER A 276 -3.51 37.17 -1.16
C SER A 276 -2.83 38.25 -1.99
N ALA A 277 -1.62 38.65 -1.65
CA ALA A 277 -0.87 39.65 -2.41
C ALA A 277 -0.40 39.16 -3.81
N LYS A 278 -0.18 37.83 -3.94
CA LYS A 278 0.21 37.24 -5.23
C LYS A 278 -0.95 37.03 -6.20
N VAL A 279 -2.17 37.00 -5.71
CA VAL A 279 -3.38 36.88 -6.55
C VAL A 279 -3.81 38.23 -7.11
N HIS A 280 -3.49 39.33 -6.41
CA HIS A 280 -3.83 40.69 -6.90
C HIS A 280 -2.86 41.27 -7.94
N SER A 281 -1.60 40.80 -7.95
CA SER A 281 -0.63 41.25 -8.94
C SER A 281 -0.61 40.48 -10.27
N ALA A 282 -1.50 39.51 -10.43
CA ALA A 282 -1.66 38.70 -11.66
C ALA A 282 -2.89 39.14 -12.50
N ASN A 283 -3.64 40.15 -12.05
CA ASN A 283 -4.84 40.65 -12.74
C ASN A 283 -4.70 42.17 -13.13
N GLU A 284 -3.52 42.74 -13.15
CA GLU A 284 -3.16 43.95 -13.85
C GLU A 284 -2.14 43.56 -14.96
#